data_4e304d25491dc8235734b99ac7f11649
#
_entry.id   4e304d25491dc8235734b99ac7f11649
#
_cell.length_a   1.000
_cell.length_b   1.000
_cell.length_c   1.000
_cell.angle_alpha   90.00
_cell.angle_beta   90.00
_cell.angle_gamma   90.00
#
_symmetry.space_group_name_H-M   'P 1'
#
loop_
_entity.id
_entity.type
_entity.pdbx_description
1 polymer ?
#
loop_
_entity_poly.entity_id
_entity_poly.type
_entity_poly.pdbx_seq_one_letter_code
_entity_poly.pdbx_strand_id
1 'polypeptide(L)'
;MIQVQRILGLPVLHENGKFAGKVKDLWFDEFWTPVGVILDRYTRSGLIRKMPRAVYWEDIVHCGEDALLIRNSTVIATIDSKQLLRTFHTGVVRLKDMSVYTIEGRHLGEVSDVYFHPSEGTQILGYELTDGFLADVFEGRRKLFLPESPENIVLGEDAILVPASYERILTRDHTRKVTGEDG
;
A
#
# COMPACT_ATOMS: atom_id res chain seq x y z
N MET A 1 12.08 -2.42 -2.48
CA MET A 1 11.01 -2.13 -1.49
C MET A 1 10.38 -0.79 -1.81
N ILE A 2 9.05 -0.74 -1.95
CA ILE A 2 8.25 0.45 -2.31
C ILE A 2 7.15 0.62 -1.28
N GLN A 3 6.74 1.87 -1.02
CA GLN A 3 5.57 2.21 -0.21
C GLN A 3 4.35 2.37 -1.12
N VAL A 4 3.18 1.94 -0.65
CA VAL A 4 1.92 2.07 -1.43
C VAL A 4 1.63 3.53 -1.74
N GLN A 5 1.78 4.42 -0.78
CA GLN A 5 1.50 5.84 -1.01
C GLN A 5 2.36 6.48 -2.12
N ARG A 6 3.56 5.95 -2.38
CA ARG A 6 4.41 6.46 -3.47
C ARG A 6 3.89 6.12 -4.86
N ILE A 7 3.14 5.03 -5.00
CA ILE A 7 2.57 4.64 -6.30
C ILE A 7 1.17 5.19 -6.54
N LEU A 8 0.46 5.62 -5.49
CA LEU A 8 -0.83 6.26 -5.64
C LEU A 8 -0.72 7.56 -6.43
N GLY A 9 -1.60 7.70 -7.42
CA GLY A 9 -1.62 8.87 -8.31
C GLY A 9 -0.60 8.82 -9.44
N LEU A 10 0.33 7.86 -9.48
CA LEU A 10 1.27 7.72 -10.58
C LEU A 10 0.52 7.46 -11.90
N PRO A 11 0.98 8.05 -13.00
CA PRO A 11 0.48 7.74 -14.33
C PRO A 11 0.82 6.30 -14.70
N VAL A 12 -0.13 5.63 -15.34
CA VAL A 12 0.07 4.32 -15.96
C VAL A 12 0.17 4.52 -17.45
N LEU A 13 1.28 4.11 -18.03
CA LEU A 13 1.63 4.29 -19.43
C LEU A 13 1.81 2.93 -20.10
N HIS A 14 1.38 2.83 -21.34
CA HIS A 14 1.76 1.72 -22.21
C HIS A 14 3.21 1.88 -22.65
N GLU A 15 3.90 0.80 -23.01
CA GLU A 15 5.27 0.83 -23.55
C GLU A 15 5.41 1.74 -24.79
N ASN A 16 4.35 1.98 -25.52
CA ASN A 16 4.32 2.93 -26.64
C ASN A 16 4.07 4.39 -26.23
N GLY A 17 4.12 4.71 -24.94
CA GLY A 17 3.92 6.07 -24.41
C GLY A 17 2.46 6.52 -24.27
N LYS A 18 1.48 5.66 -24.62
CA LYS A 18 0.07 6.03 -24.49
C LYS A 18 -0.39 5.99 -23.03
N PHE A 19 -1.11 7.03 -22.59
CA PHE A 19 -1.66 7.13 -21.25
C PHE A 19 -2.84 6.16 -21.05
N ALA A 20 -2.80 5.37 -19.97
CA ALA A 20 -3.83 4.40 -19.61
C ALA A 20 -4.75 4.87 -18.48
N GLY A 21 -4.24 5.69 -17.57
CA GLY A 21 -4.92 6.20 -16.36
C GLY A 21 -3.91 6.52 -15.27
N LYS A 22 -4.41 6.75 -14.05
CA LYS A 22 -3.56 6.90 -12.86
C LYS A 22 -3.90 5.80 -11.87
N VAL A 23 -2.93 5.43 -11.06
CA VAL A 23 -3.15 4.50 -9.95
C VAL A 23 -4.07 5.16 -8.92
N LYS A 24 -5.22 4.54 -8.69
CA LYS A 24 -6.17 4.98 -7.67
C LYS A 24 -5.93 4.29 -6.34
N ASP A 25 -5.66 2.98 -6.38
CA ASP A 25 -5.51 2.14 -5.19
C ASP A 25 -4.76 0.85 -5.54
N LEU A 26 -4.32 0.12 -4.52
CA LEU A 26 -3.94 -1.29 -4.62
C LEU A 26 -5.08 -2.16 -4.11
N TRP A 27 -5.24 -3.37 -4.70
CA TRP A 27 -6.10 -4.38 -4.11
C TRP A 27 -5.32 -5.65 -3.76
N PHE A 28 -5.86 -6.38 -2.80
CA PHE A 28 -5.27 -7.55 -2.19
C PHE A 28 -6.22 -8.74 -2.29
N ASP A 29 -5.66 -9.93 -2.29
CA ASP A 29 -6.41 -11.18 -2.15
C ASP A 29 -6.85 -11.43 -0.69
N GLU A 30 -7.41 -12.60 -0.44
CA GLU A 30 -7.85 -13.04 0.89
C GLU A 30 -6.69 -13.24 1.88
N PHE A 31 -5.46 -13.41 1.38
CA PHE A 31 -4.22 -13.56 2.17
C PHE A 31 -3.44 -12.25 2.29
N TRP A 32 -4.03 -11.14 1.87
CA TRP A 32 -3.39 -9.82 1.82
C TRP A 32 -2.17 -9.75 0.91
N THR A 33 -2.11 -10.61 -0.10
CA THR A 33 -1.11 -10.51 -1.15
C THR A 33 -1.53 -9.41 -2.13
N PRO A 34 -0.65 -8.44 -2.47
CA PRO A 34 -0.96 -7.45 -3.50
C PRO A 34 -1.21 -8.11 -4.85
N VAL A 35 -2.42 -7.98 -5.38
CA VAL A 35 -2.84 -8.58 -6.66
C VAL A 35 -2.61 -7.64 -7.83
N GLY A 36 -2.78 -6.33 -7.60
CA GLY A 36 -2.60 -5.36 -8.66
C GLY A 36 -3.03 -3.95 -8.28
N VAL A 37 -3.08 -3.07 -9.28
CA VAL A 37 -3.46 -1.66 -9.13
C VAL A 37 -4.83 -1.40 -9.73
N ILE A 38 -5.64 -0.64 -9.01
CA ILE A 38 -6.91 -0.10 -9.48
C ILE A 38 -6.62 1.23 -10.17
N LEU A 39 -7.15 1.41 -11.38
CA LEU A 39 -7.02 2.67 -12.11
C LEU A 39 -8.16 3.62 -11.77
N ASP A 40 -7.89 4.91 -11.88
CA ASP A 40 -8.92 5.92 -11.79
C ASP A 40 -10.01 5.73 -12.85
N ARG A 41 -11.21 6.25 -12.56
CA ARG A 41 -12.38 6.10 -13.43
C ARG A 41 -12.41 7.10 -14.59
N TYR A 42 -11.35 7.91 -14.73
CA TYR A 42 -11.35 9.01 -15.69
C TYR A 42 -11.18 8.48 -17.11
N THR A 43 -12.14 8.78 -17.98
CA THR A 43 -12.00 8.62 -19.42
C THR A 43 -11.82 10.01 -20.06
N ARG A 44 -11.10 10.09 -21.18
CA ARG A 44 -10.93 11.34 -21.95
C ARG A 44 -12.25 12.04 -22.29
N SER A 45 -13.37 11.32 -22.33
CA SER A 45 -14.71 11.84 -22.63
C SER A 45 -15.46 12.35 -21.40
N GLY A 46 -14.85 12.30 -20.19
CA GLY A 46 -15.51 12.70 -18.95
C GLY A 46 -16.59 11.74 -18.46
N LEU A 47 -16.86 10.65 -19.18
CA LEU A 47 -17.84 9.65 -18.79
C LEU A 47 -17.27 8.73 -17.71
N ILE A 48 -17.95 8.62 -16.58
CA ILE A 48 -17.60 7.70 -15.51
C ILE A 48 -17.99 6.28 -15.94
N ARG A 49 -17.01 5.39 -16.07
CA ARG A 49 -17.28 3.97 -16.26
C ARG A 49 -17.86 3.36 -14.98
N LYS A 50 -18.89 2.54 -15.10
CA LYS A 50 -19.55 1.88 -13.96
C LYS A 50 -18.66 0.85 -13.28
N MET A 51 -17.82 0.16 -14.05
CA MET A 51 -16.94 -0.92 -13.55
C MET A 51 -15.53 -0.40 -13.29
N PRO A 52 -14.88 -0.82 -12.19
CA PRO A 52 -13.48 -0.55 -11.94
C PRO A 52 -12.59 -1.15 -13.02
N ARG A 53 -11.53 -0.43 -13.38
CA ARG A 53 -10.46 -0.90 -14.26
C ARG A 53 -9.24 -1.17 -13.40
N ALA A 54 -8.54 -2.24 -13.73
CA ALA A 54 -7.37 -2.64 -12.95
C ALA A 54 -6.30 -3.28 -13.86
N VAL A 55 -5.08 -3.34 -13.34
CA VAL A 55 -3.96 -4.04 -13.95
C VAL A 55 -3.41 -5.00 -12.90
N TYR A 56 -3.28 -6.27 -13.26
CA TYR A 56 -2.64 -7.25 -12.39
C TYR A 56 -1.15 -6.93 -12.25
N TRP A 57 -0.59 -7.28 -11.11
CA TRP A 57 0.81 -6.97 -10.82
C TRP A 57 1.78 -7.61 -11.82
N GLU A 58 1.47 -8.84 -12.25
CA GLU A 58 2.23 -9.59 -13.26
C GLU A 58 2.25 -8.94 -14.65
N ASP A 59 1.29 -8.05 -14.94
CA ASP A 59 1.18 -7.32 -16.20
C ASP A 59 1.90 -5.96 -16.17
N ILE A 60 2.42 -5.55 -15.00
CA ILE A 60 3.22 -4.35 -14.85
C ILE A 60 4.66 -4.67 -15.26
N VAL A 61 5.08 -4.11 -16.38
CA VAL A 61 6.43 -4.32 -16.94
C VAL A 61 7.49 -3.63 -16.11
N HIS A 62 7.17 -2.42 -15.61
CA HIS A 62 8.08 -1.65 -14.77
C HIS A 62 7.31 -0.74 -13.80
N CYS A 63 7.75 -0.74 -12.55
CA CYS A 63 7.27 0.17 -11.51
C CYS A 63 8.38 1.18 -11.20
N GLY A 64 8.31 2.35 -11.85
CA GLY A 64 9.25 3.44 -11.67
C GLY A 64 8.83 4.41 -10.56
N GLU A 65 9.67 5.41 -10.31
CA GLU A 65 9.38 6.47 -9.33
C GLU A 65 8.26 7.40 -9.79
N ASP A 66 8.15 7.65 -11.12
CA ASP A 66 7.25 8.65 -11.69
C ASP A 66 6.12 8.05 -12.54
N ALA A 67 6.18 6.75 -12.87
CA ALA A 67 5.18 6.08 -13.69
C ALA A 67 5.24 4.56 -13.54
N LEU A 68 4.08 3.90 -13.77
CA LEU A 68 3.99 2.48 -14.02
C LEU A 68 3.91 2.22 -15.53
N LEU A 69 4.70 1.26 -16.02
CA LEU A 69 4.66 0.85 -17.41
C LEU A 69 3.94 -0.49 -17.55
N ILE A 70 3.00 -0.55 -18.47
CA ILE A 70 2.26 -1.76 -18.85
C ILE A 70 2.45 -2.02 -20.34
N ARG A 71 2.36 -3.28 -20.76
CA ARG A 71 2.62 -3.68 -22.15
C ARG A 71 1.70 -2.97 -23.14
N ASN A 72 0.41 -3.07 -22.94
CA ASN A 72 -0.60 -2.45 -23.83
C ASN A 72 -1.98 -2.45 -23.15
N SER A 73 -3.02 -2.01 -23.87
CA SER A 73 -4.38 -1.90 -23.33
C SER A 73 -5.07 -3.24 -23.05
N THR A 74 -4.59 -4.35 -23.59
CA THR A 74 -5.24 -5.66 -23.40
C THR A 74 -5.08 -6.19 -21.98
N VAL A 75 -4.04 -5.75 -21.27
CA VAL A 75 -3.79 -6.12 -19.88
C VAL A 75 -4.66 -5.33 -18.88
N ILE A 76 -5.43 -4.34 -19.35
CA ILE A 76 -6.32 -3.58 -18.47
C ILE A 76 -7.65 -4.34 -18.36
N ALA A 77 -7.84 -5.01 -17.25
CA ALA A 77 -9.04 -5.75 -16.93
C ALA A 77 -10.16 -4.84 -16.40
N THR A 78 -11.41 -5.24 -16.63
CA THR A 78 -12.57 -4.71 -15.93
C THR A 78 -12.91 -5.69 -14.80
N ILE A 79 -12.87 -5.21 -13.57
CA ILE A 79 -12.99 -6.06 -12.38
C ILE A 79 -14.37 -5.86 -11.73
N ASP A 80 -15.00 -6.94 -11.27
CA ASP A 80 -16.19 -6.83 -10.43
C ASP A 80 -15.81 -6.18 -9.08
N SER A 81 -16.62 -5.23 -8.64
CA SER A 81 -16.41 -4.56 -7.34
C SER A 81 -16.39 -5.54 -6.16
N LYS A 82 -17.03 -6.70 -6.28
CA LYS A 82 -16.97 -7.78 -5.28
C LYS A 82 -15.57 -8.39 -5.11
N GLN A 83 -14.75 -8.37 -6.17
CA GLN A 83 -13.36 -8.85 -6.13
C GLN A 83 -12.43 -7.81 -5.48
N LEU A 84 -12.86 -6.55 -5.38
CA LEU A 84 -12.12 -5.45 -4.77
C LEU A 84 -12.52 -5.23 -3.29
N LEU A 85 -12.81 -6.31 -2.58
CA LEU A 85 -13.21 -6.25 -1.17
C LEU A 85 -12.11 -5.65 -0.31
N ARG A 86 -10.86 -6.10 -0.51
CA ARG A 86 -9.68 -5.68 0.25
C ARG A 86 -8.82 -4.76 -0.59
N THR A 87 -8.63 -3.52 -0.14
CA THR A 87 -7.75 -2.55 -0.81
C THR A 87 -6.90 -1.79 0.20
N PHE A 88 -6.00 -0.94 -0.29
CA PHE A 88 -5.23 -0.10 0.61
C PHE A 88 -6.13 0.95 1.28
N HIS A 89 -6.97 1.70 0.53
CA HIS A 89 -7.78 2.75 1.16
C HIS A 89 -9.22 2.95 0.65
N THR A 90 -9.66 2.31 -0.45
CA THR A 90 -10.98 2.59 -1.04
C THR A 90 -12.00 1.47 -0.95
N GLY A 91 -11.61 0.26 -0.56
CA GLY A 91 -12.48 -0.91 -0.45
C GLY A 91 -13.33 -0.94 0.83
N VAL A 92 -14.08 -2.02 0.98
CA VAL A 92 -14.88 -2.28 2.20
C VAL A 92 -13.94 -2.58 3.36
N VAL A 93 -12.96 -3.45 3.14
CA VAL A 93 -11.88 -3.74 4.07
C VAL A 93 -10.63 -2.99 3.59
N ARG A 94 -10.05 -2.15 4.46
CA ARG A 94 -8.95 -1.25 4.12
C ARG A 94 -7.78 -1.46 5.05
N LEU A 95 -6.56 -1.55 4.49
CA LEU A 95 -5.34 -1.59 5.29
C LEU A 95 -5.02 -0.23 5.92
N LYS A 96 -5.24 0.85 5.15
CA LYS A 96 -5.02 2.20 5.67
C LYS A 96 -5.97 2.48 6.84
N ASP A 97 -5.42 3.02 7.91
CA ASP A 97 -6.10 3.33 9.17
C ASP A 97 -6.58 2.09 9.95
N MET A 98 -6.13 0.88 9.55
CA MET A 98 -6.41 -0.35 10.29
C MET A 98 -5.56 -0.40 11.56
N SER A 99 -6.19 -0.66 12.70
CA SER A 99 -5.50 -0.74 13.98
C SER A 99 -4.63 -1.99 14.09
N VAL A 100 -3.45 -1.85 14.69
CA VAL A 100 -2.53 -2.95 14.96
C VAL A 100 -2.43 -3.17 16.46
N TYR A 101 -2.65 -4.40 16.90
CA TYR A 101 -2.57 -4.79 18.31
C TYR A 101 -1.61 -5.96 18.48
N THR A 102 -1.03 -6.08 19.67
CA THR A 102 -0.43 -7.35 20.06
C THR A 102 -1.53 -8.36 20.40
N ILE A 103 -1.19 -9.66 20.37
CA ILE A 103 -2.12 -10.74 20.80
C ILE A 103 -2.52 -10.60 22.27
N GLU A 104 -1.77 -9.82 23.09
CA GLU A 104 -2.12 -9.49 24.47
C GLU A 104 -3.05 -8.27 24.57
N GLY A 105 -3.46 -7.67 23.42
CA GLY A 105 -4.39 -6.56 23.38
C GLY A 105 -3.76 -5.16 23.49
N ARG A 106 -2.42 -5.04 23.39
CA ARG A 106 -1.77 -3.73 23.40
C ARG A 106 -1.85 -3.08 22.02
N HIS A 107 -2.35 -1.87 21.94
CA HIS A 107 -2.42 -1.09 20.72
C HIS A 107 -1.03 -0.58 20.32
N LEU A 108 -0.63 -0.85 19.08
CA LEU A 108 0.66 -0.44 18.52
C LEU A 108 0.56 0.75 17.57
N GLY A 109 -0.63 1.16 17.17
CA GLY A 109 -0.91 2.25 16.25
C GLY A 109 -1.80 1.82 15.10
N GLU A 110 -1.96 2.71 14.11
CA GLU A 110 -2.77 2.49 12.91
C GLU A 110 -1.87 2.46 11.68
N VAL A 111 -2.21 1.64 10.69
CA VAL A 111 -1.47 1.55 9.42
C VAL A 111 -1.57 2.86 8.67
N SER A 112 -0.47 3.55 8.49
CA SER A 112 -0.37 4.75 7.64
C SER A 112 0.09 4.43 6.22
N ASP A 113 0.96 3.42 6.07
CA ASP A 113 1.45 2.94 4.77
C ASP A 113 1.89 1.47 4.84
N VAL A 114 2.11 0.87 3.68
CA VAL A 114 2.54 -0.52 3.54
C VAL A 114 3.78 -0.59 2.66
N TYR A 115 4.76 -1.36 3.10
CA TYR A 115 5.97 -1.67 2.33
C TYR A 115 5.81 -3.02 1.64
N PHE A 116 6.14 -3.09 0.36
CA PHE A 116 6.12 -4.32 -0.42
C PHE A 116 7.23 -4.37 -1.48
N HIS A 117 7.47 -5.54 -2.06
CA HIS A 117 8.45 -5.72 -3.14
C HIS A 117 7.73 -5.81 -4.49
N PRO A 118 8.03 -4.94 -5.48
CA PRO A 118 7.31 -4.93 -6.75
C PRO A 118 7.71 -6.06 -7.70
N SER A 119 8.84 -6.73 -7.49
CA SER A 119 9.42 -7.68 -8.44
C SER A 119 9.53 -9.13 -7.94
N GLU A 120 9.29 -9.38 -6.67
CA GLU A 120 9.46 -10.71 -6.07
C GLU A 120 8.19 -11.13 -5.33
N GLY A 121 7.19 -11.66 -6.11
CA GLY A 121 6.01 -12.29 -5.52
C GLY A 121 5.21 -11.43 -4.58
N THR A 122 5.21 -10.12 -4.76
CA THR A 122 4.35 -9.11 -4.11
C THR A 122 3.93 -9.47 -2.68
N GLN A 123 4.89 -9.65 -1.76
CA GLN A 123 4.59 -9.80 -0.33
C GLN A 123 4.63 -8.46 0.39
N ILE A 124 3.75 -8.31 1.39
CA ILE A 124 3.89 -7.21 2.36
C ILE A 124 5.12 -7.47 3.21
N LEU A 125 6.05 -6.52 3.20
CA LEU A 125 7.31 -6.56 3.95
C LEU A 125 7.22 -5.86 5.29
N GLY A 126 6.21 -5.01 5.47
CA GLY A 126 6.01 -4.27 6.69
C GLY A 126 4.97 -3.18 6.59
N TYR A 127 4.72 -2.57 7.72
CA TYR A 127 3.76 -1.48 7.89
C TYR A 127 4.45 -0.25 8.43
N GLU A 128 4.04 0.92 7.97
CA GLU A 128 4.29 2.17 8.64
C GLU A 128 3.10 2.47 9.54
N LEU A 129 3.35 2.74 10.82
CA LEU A 129 2.32 2.97 11.81
C LEU A 129 2.34 4.43 12.28
N THR A 130 1.15 4.96 12.54
CA THR A 130 0.93 6.27 13.14
C THR A 130 0.23 6.13 14.49
N ASP A 131 0.56 7.00 15.44
CA ASP A 131 -0.17 7.19 16.70
C ASP A 131 -1.02 8.46 16.67
N GLY A 132 -1.19 9.05 15.48
CA GLY A 132 -1.85 10.31 15.24
C GLY A 132 -0.88 11.44 14.90
N PHE A 133 -1.40 12.50 14.26
CA PHE A 133 -0.61 13.57 13.65
C PHE A 133 0.39 14.24 14.61
N LEU A 134 -0.03 14.50 15.86
CA LEU A 134 0.85 15.17 16.82
C LEU A 134 2.01 14.28 17.27
N ALA A 135 1.77 13.00 17.51
CA ALA A 135 2.83 12.05 17.87
C ALA A 135 3.83 11.89 16.72
N ASP A 136 3.34 11.77 15.49
CA ASP A 136 4.17 11.62 14.28
C ASP A 136 5.10 12.83 14.04
N VAL A 137 4.66 14.04 14.38
CA VAL A 137 5.47 15.26 14.24
C VAL A 137 6.61 15.32 15.26
N PHE A 138 6.37 14.85 16.49
CA PHE A 138 7.36 14.91 17.56
C PHE A 138 8.25 13.68 17.65
N GLU A 139 7.69 12.50 17.41
CA GLU A 139 8.36 11.22 17.62
C GLU A 139 8.70 10.47 16.33
N GLY A 140 8.17 10.89 15.18
CA GLY A 140 8.28 10.21 13.89
C GLY A 140 7.35 8.99 13.79
N ARG A 141 7.12 8.54 12.55
CA ARG A 141 6.32 7.33 12.30
C ARG A 141 7.10 6.08 12.64
N ARG A 142 6.41 5.08 13.11
CA ARG A 142 7.00 3.80 13.48
C ARG A 142 6.92 2.82 12.32
N LYS A 143 7.98 2.03 12.12
CA LYS A 143 8.04 1.01 11.09
C LYS A 143 8.03 -0.37 11.73
N LEU A 144 7.13 -1.22 11.28
CA LEU A 144 7.00 -2.61 11.68
C LEU A 144 7.35 -3.49 10.46
N PHE A 145 8.59 -3.93 10.37
CA PHE A 145 9.00 -4.87 9.33
C PHE A 145 8.66 -6.30 9.74
N LEU A 146 8.12 -7.05 8.79
CA LEU A 146 7.78 -8.45 8.97
C LEU A 146 9.02 -9.31 8.68
N PRO A 147 9.25 -10.40 9.45
CA PRO A 147 10.28 -11.38 9.09
C PRO A 147 9.88 -12.13 7.83
N GLU A 148 10.84 -12.80 7.18
CA GLU A 148 10.61 -13.58 5.94
C GLU A 148 9.52 -14.65 6.09
N SER A 149 9.34 -15.18 7.29
CA SER A 149 8.25 -16.11 7.64
C SER A 149 7.49 -15.54 8.84
N PRO A 150 6.49 -14.69 8.62
CA PRO A 150 5.72 -14.06 9.70
C PRO A 150 4.79 -15.11 10.34
N GLU A 151 5.27 -15.80 11.36
CA GLU A 151 4.45 -16.71 12.15
C GLU A 151 3.53 -15.92 13.09
N ASN A 152 2.29 -16.41 13.24
CA ASN A 152 1.32 -15.90 14.20
C ASN A 152 0.85 -14.43 13.97
N ILE A 153 0.95 -13.92 12.75
CA ILE A 153 0.29 -12.66 12.39
C ILE A 153 -1.10 -12.96 11.87
N VAL A 154 -2.11 -12.33 12.44
CA VAL A 154 -3.49 -12.41 11.97
C VAL A 154 -3.86 -11.10 11.28
N LEU A 155 -4.08 -11.17 9.98
CA LEU A 155 -4.60 -10.06 9.18
C LEU A 155 -6.13 -10.21 9.09
N GLY A 156 -6.82 -9.57 10.04
CA GLY A 156 -8.28 -9.58 10.10
C GLY A 156 -8.92 -8.58 9.12
N GLU A 157 -10.22 -8.40 9.23
CA GLU A 157 -10.97 -7.40 8.47
C GLU A 157 -10.98 -6.03 9.18
N ASP A 158 -10.86 -6.02 10.51
CA ASP A 158 -10.96 -4.80 11.33
C ASP A 158 -9.63 -4.47 12.05
N ALA A 159 -8.74 -5.44 12.21
CA ALA A 159 -7.47 -5.25 12.91
C ALA A 159 -6.40 -6.24 12.47
N ILE A 160 -5.15 -5.86 12.69
CA ILE A 160 -3.97 -6.72 12.56
C ILE A 160 -3.51 -7.11 13.97
N LEU A 161 -3.36 -8.43 14.21
CA LEU A 161 -2.81 -8.94 15.46
C LEU A 161 -1.41 -9.47 15.23
N VAL A 162 -0.47 -9.03 16.06
CA VAL A 162 0.94 -9.45 16.00
C VAL A 162 1.40 -9.99 17.36
N PRO A 163 2.39 -10.90 17.40
CA PRO A 163 3.00 -11.31 18.67
C PRO A 163 3.59 -10.13 19.46
N ALA A 164 3.59 -10.20 20.79
CA ALA A 164 4.16 -9.15 21.65
C ALA A 164 5.64 -8.83 21.36
N SER A 165 6.39 -9.82 20.84
CA SER A 165 7.79 -9.61 20.42
C SER A 165 7.97 -8.53 19.37
N TYR A 166 6.92 -8.28 18.55
CA TYR A 166 6.96 -7.26 17.50
C TYR A 166 7.00 -5.83 18.04
N GLU A 167 6.54 -5.60 19.25
CA GLU A 167 6.70 -4.30 19.91
C GLU A 167 8.16 -3.87 20.01
N ARG A 168 9.07 -4.83 20.21
CA ARG A 168 10.51 -4.57 20.37
C ARG A 168 11.21 -4.26 19.06
N ILE A 169 10.63 -4.67 17.92
CA ILE A 169 11.19 -4.44 16.59
C ILE A 169 10.60 -3.19 15.91
N LEU A 170 9.67 -2.50 16.57
CA LEU A 170 9.20 -1.20 16.10
C LEU A 170 10.38 -0.21 16.07
N THR A 171 10.77 0.19 14.88
CA THR A 171 11.81 1.21 14.67
C THR A 171 11.18 2.57 14.44
N ARG A 172 11.73 3.61 15.09
CA ARG A 172 11.32 5.00 14.85
C ARG A 172 12.25 5.65 13.84
N ASP A 173 11.69 6.29 12.82
CA ASP A 173 12.45 7.19 11.95
C ASP A 173 12.69 8.50 12.71
N HIS A 174 13.85 8.64 13.32
CA HIS A 174 14.31 9.95 13.75
C HIS A 174 14.71 10.74 12.50
N THR A 175 13.83 11.56 11.99
CA THR A 175 14.21 12.62 11.03
C THR A 175 15.23 13.49 11.79
N ARG A 176 16.53 13.37 11.42
CA ARG A 176 17.57 14.29 11.91
C ARG A 176 17.11 15.71 11.59
N LYS A 177 16.71 16.45 12.61
CA LYS A 177 16.74 17.91 12.54
C LYS A 177 18.19 18.27 12.30
N VAL A 178 18.47 18.78 11.08
CA VAL A 178 19.68 19.54 10.81
C VAL A 178 19.51 20.85 11.60
N THR A 179 20.03 20.85 12.81
CA THR A 179 20.33 22.11 13.48
C THR A 179 21.51 22.69 12.77
N GLY A 180 21.23 23.62 11.85
CA GLY A 180 22.22 24.58 11.38
C GLY A 180 22.57 25.48 12.57
N GLU A 181 23.66 25.21 13.23
CA GLU A 181 24.40 26.20 13.98
C GLU A 181 25.45 26.78 13.04
N ASP A 182 25.11 27.94 12.50
CA ASP A 182 26.10 28.88 12.01
C ASP A 182 26.64 29.64 13.22
N GLY A 183 27.95 29.41 13.49
CA GLY A 183 28.82 30.28 14.28
C GLY A 183 29.69 31.15 13.34
#